data_0b2d4fe1f7f2786fa98f36ce7237a3d4
#
_entry.id   0b2d4fe1f7f2786fa98f36ce7237a3d4
#
_cell.length_a   1.000
_cell.length_b   1.000
_cell.length_c   1.000
_cell.angle_alpha   90.00
_cell.angle_beta   90.00
_cell.angle_gamma   90.00
#
_symmetry.space_group_name_H-M   'P 1'
#
loop_
_entity.id
_entity.type
_entity.pdbx_description
1 polymer ?
#
loop_
_entity_poly.entity_id
_entity_poly.type
_entity_poly.pdbx_seq_one_letter_code
_entity_poly.pdbx_strand_id
1 'polypeptide(L)'
;GTIGRTLGRQLESYVKADAAKRAQMAPAIEEMATEMYKELHIPAERDLLAAQLKVYATKSTGYAIAPSVKKIAEENNNDFTKYVNAAFDMSIFTSLDRIKAFLVIPSQGALENDPLYGLSNDMVAHFNTKSEEITKAQNDYSASFRLLVEGLRESKIASIKYPDANSTMRLTYGKVRSLPADKRNDAKINNYTTLDGQVKKYKKGDQEFDLPVKVLEMNKAKNYGRFADKDGSLHVNFLTDNDITGGNSGSPV
;
A
#
# COMPACT_ATOMS: atom_id res chain seq x y z
N GLY A 1 4.69 -8.95 7.16
CA GLY A 1 4.79 -7.50 7.14
C GLY A 1 3.53 -6.78 7.55
N THR A 2 2.71 -6.38 6.61
CA THR A 2 1.56 -5.47 6.84
C THR A 2 0.50 -6.07 7.77
N ILE A 3 0.18 -7.36 7.63
CA ILE A 3 -0.83 -8.02 8.47
C ILE A 3 -0.44 -8.01 9.94
N GLY A 4 0.74 -8.53 10.27
CA GLY A 4 1.21 -8.57 11.66
C GLY A 4 1.25 -7.18 12.29
N ARG A 5 1.57 -6.14 11.51
CA ARG A 5 1.59 -4.76 12.01
C ARG A 5 0.19 -4.16 12.17
N THR A 6 -0.67 -4.33 11.18
CA THR A 6 -2.01 -3.71 11.20
C THR A 6 -2.95 -4.46 12.13
N LEU A 7 -3.13 -5.76 11.93
CA LEU A 7 -3.95 -6.58 12.82
C LEU A 7 -3.34 -6.70 14.21
N GLY A 8 -2.01 -6.83 14.32
CA GLY A 8 -1.35 -6.94 15.61
C GLY A 8 -1.66 -5.78 16.55
N ARG A 9 -1.64 -4.54 16.06
CA ARG A 9 -2.03 -3.36 16.86
C ARG A 9 -3.50 -3.39 17.29
N GLN A 10 -4.37 -3.85 16.40
CA GLN A 10 -5.80 -4.00 16.73
C GLN A 10 -6.00 -5.09 17.79
N LEU A 11 -5.32 -6.23 17.65
CA LEU A 11 -5.38 -7.31 18.63
C LEU A 11 -4.76 -6.91 19.98
N GLU A 12 -3.70 -6.11 19.97
CA GLU A 12 -3.10 -5.57 21.20
C GLU A 12 -4.09 -4.67 21.96
N SER A 13 -4.80 -3.81 21.25
CA SER A 13 -5.84 -2.98 21.83
C SER A 13 -7.03 -3.83 22.31
N TYR A 14 -7.37 -4.87 21.57
CA TYR A 14 -8.45 -5.80 21.86
C TYR A 14 -8.21 -6.59 23.14
N VAL A 15 -7.02 -7.16 23.35
CA VAL A 15 -6.73 -7.94 24.56
C VAL A 15 -6.72 -7.08 25.83
N LYS A 16 -6.38 -5.80 25.72
CA LYS A 16 -6.39 -4.84 26.83
C LYS A 16 -7.78 -4.29 27.16
N ALA A 17 -8.76 -4.47 26.27
CA ALA A 17 -10.10 -3.95 26.43
C ALA A 17 -10.94 -4.83 27.38
N ASP A 18 -11.96 -4.25 28.01
CA ASP A 18 -12.98 -4.99 28.75
C ASP A 18 -13.92 -5.77 27.82
N ALA A 19 -14.78 -6.62 28.38
CA ALA A 19 -15.66 -7.48 27.61
C ALA A 19 -16.65 -6.70 26.72
N ALA A 20 -17.18 -5.57 27.19
CA ALA A 20 -18.14 -4.76 26.44
C ALA A 20 -17.46 -4.12 25.23
N LYS A 21 -16.28 -3.57 25.42
CA LYS A 21 -15.47 -2.97 24.35
C LYS A 21 -14.97 -4.01 23.36
N ARG A 22 -14.58 -5.20 23.83
CA ARG A 22 -14.23 -6.32 22.93
C ARG A 22 -15.39 -6.70 22.03
N ALA A 23 -16.61 -6.81 22.56
CA ALA A 23 -17.79 -7.11 21.77
C ALA A 23 -18.06 -6.08 20.66
N GLN A 24 -17.73 -4.80 20.90
CA GLN A 24 -17.83 -3.75 19.89
C GLN A 24 -16.69 -3.81 18.84
N MET A 25 -15.48 -4.19 19.26
CA MET A 25 -14.32 -4.22 18.38
C MET A 25 -14.25 -5.46 17.48
N ALA A 26 -14.70 -6.61 17.98
CA ALA A 26 -14.54 -7.90 17.31
C ALA A 26 -15.08 -7.92 15.87
N PRO A 27 -16.30 -7.42 15.56
CA PRO A 27 -16.81 -7.42 14.19
C PRO A 27 -15.93 -6.64 13.20
N ALA A 28 -15.44 -5.47 13.60
CA ALA A 28 -14.58 -4.63 12.74
C ALA A 28 -13.21 -5.27 12.51
N ILE A 29 -12.65 -5.94 13.53
CA ILE A 29 -11.37 -6.66 13.38
C ILE A 29 -11.56 -7.88 12.48
N GLU A 30 -12.67 -8.61 12.63
CA GLU A 30 -12.98 -9.76 11.79
C GLU A 30 -13.20 -9.36 10.32
N GLU A 31 -13.93 -8.29 10.07
CA GLU A 31 -14.13 -7.73 8.72
C GLU A 31 -12.80 -7.32 8.08
N MET A 32 -12.00 -6.54 8.81
CA MET A 32 -10.66 -6.14 8.35
C MET A 32 -9.79 -7.37 8.04
N ALA A 33 -9.75 -8.36 8.92
CA ALA A 33 -9.01 -9.59 8.68
C ALA A 33 -9.53 -10.30 7.44
N THR A 34 -10.85 -10.44 7.29
CA THR A 34 -11.48 -11.11 6.15
C THR A 34 -11.04 -10.47 4.83
N GLU A 35 -11.08 -9.14 4.74
CA GLU A 35 -10.63 -8.43 3.53
C GLU A 35 -9.13 -8.63 3.27
N MET A 36 -8.30 -8.53 4.31
CA MET A 36 -6.85 -8.72 4.16
C MET A 36 -6.47 -10.13 3.68
N TYR A 37 -7.20 -11.16 4.13
CA TYR A 37 -6.90 -12.56 3.76
C TYR A 37 -7.45 -12.96 2.38
N LYS A 38 -8.34 -12.20 1.76
CA LYS A 38 -8.81 -12.46 0.39
C LYS A 38 -7.69 -12.41 -0.65
N GLU A 39 -6.73 -11.53 -0.45
CA GLU A 39 -5.64 -11.29 -1.40
C GLU A 39 -4.33 -11.98 -1.02
N LEU A 40 -4.31 -12.70 0.11
CA LEU A 40 -3.10 -13.33 0.60
C LEU A 40 -2.95 -14.77 0.12
N HIS A 41 -1.79 -15.03 -0.43
CA HIS A 41 -1.34 -16.39 -0.72
C HIS A 41 -0.29 -16.82 0.31
N ILE A 42 -0.73 -17.42 1.42
CA ILE A 42 0.11 -17.77 2.58
C ILE A 42 1.38 -18.55 2.22
N PRO A 43 1.38 -19.55 1.30
CA PRO A 43 2.61 -20.21 0.88
C PRO A 43 3.63 -19.23 0.27
N ALA A 44 3.19 -18.30 -0.59
CA ALA A 44 4.08 -17.30 -1.17
C ALA A 44 4.62 -16.33 -0.14
N GLU A 45 3.79 -15.89 0.83
CA GLU A 45 4.23 -15.04 1.95
C GLU A 45 5.31 -15.71 2.80
N ARG A 46 5.18 -17.03 3.03
CA ARG A 46 6.15 -17.87 3.75
C ARG A 46 7.50 -17.86 3.04
N ASP A 47 7.51 -18.19 1.76
CA ASP A 47 8.74 -18.24 0.95
C ASP A 47 9.38 -16.86 0.81
N LEU A 48 8.56 -15.84 0.59
CA LEU A 48 9.01 -14.45 0.47
C LEU A 48 9.67 -13.96 1.77
N LEU A 49 9.07 -14.23 2.92
CA LEU A 49 9.65 -13.81 4.21
C LEU A 49 11.01 -14.49 4.44
N ALA A 50 11.14 -15.78 4.17
CA ALA A 50 12.40 -16.51 4.32
C ALA A 50 13.50 -15.91 3.42
N ALA A 51 13.16 -15.63 2.16
CA ALA A 51 14.08 -15.02 1.20
C ALA A 51 14.47 -13.59 1.61
N GLN A 52 13.52 -12.77 2.05
CA GLN A 52 13.78 -11.39 2.49
C GLN A 52 14.66 -11.34 3.73
N LEU A 53 14.40 -12.19 4.74
CA LEU A 53 15.24 -12.26 5.94
C LEU A 53 16.67 -12.68 5.60
N LYS A 54 16.84 -13.63 4.68
CA LYS A 54 18.17 -14.05 4.21
C LYS A 54 18.91 -12.90 3.52
N VAL A 55 18.25 -12.19 2.62
CA VAL A 55 18.84 -11.03 1.92
C VAL A 55 19.19 -9.95 2.93
N TYR A 56 18.29 -9.62 3.85
CA TYR A 56 18.52 -8.62 4.90
C TYR A 56 19.73 -8.99 5.77
N ALA A 57 19.79 -10.23 6.26
CA ALA A 57 20.88 -10.69 7.11
C ALA A 57 22.25 -10.75 6.40
N THR A 58 22.28 -11.04 5.09
CA THR A 58 23.53 -11.28 4.37
C THR A 58 23.99 -10.11 3.49
N LYS A 59 23.11 -9.20 3.12
CA LYS A 59 23.38 -8.10 2.18
C LYS A 59 23.32 -6.70 2.79
N SER A 60 22.84 -6.57 4.04
CA SER A 60 22.87 -5.29 4.74
C SER A 60 24.29 -4.99 5.21
N THR A 61 25.07 -4.34 4.36
CA THR A 61 26.42 -3.90 4.67
C THR A 61 26.40 -2.49 5.24
N GLY A 62 27.14 -2.25 6.34
CA GLY A 62 27.23 -0.93 6.95
C GLY A 62 26.07 -0.55 7.88
N TYR A 63 25.08 -1.42 8.06
CA TYR A 63 23.95 -1.23 8.98
C TYR A 63 23.87 -2.37 10.00
N ALA A 64 23.48 -2.03 11.21
CA ALA A 64 23.19 -3.05 12.22
C ALA A 64 21.96 -3.86 11.80
N ILE A 65 22.02 -5.18 11.99
CA ILE A 65 20.90 -6.09 11.74
C ILE A 65 20.05 -6.16 13.01
N ALA A 66 18.73 -6.22 12.86
CA ALA A 66 17.79 -6.34 13.98
C ALA A 66 18.18 -7.54 14.88
N PRO A 67 18.16 -7.39 16.22
CA PRO A 67 18.63 -8.41 17.16
C PRO A 67 17.95 -9.77 16.96
N SER A 68 16.64 -9.79 16.73
CA SER A 68 15.89 -11.02 16.45
C SER A 68 16.38 -11.72 15.19
N VAL A 69 16.62 -10.97 14.11
CA VAL A 69 17.10 -11.54 12.84
C VAL A 69 18.52 -12.08 12.98
N LYS A 70 19.38 -11.38 13.72
CA LYS A 70 20.74 -11.85 14.03
C LYS A 70 20.69 -13.17 14.79
N LYS A 71 19.88 -13.24 15.84
CA LYS A 71 19.69 -14.46 16.64
C LYS A 71 19.18 -15.62 15.78
N ILE A 72 18.17 -15.39 14.95
CA ILE A 72 17.63 -16.41 14.04
C ILE A 72 18.71 -16.91 13.07
N ALA A 73 19.52 -16.00 12.52
CA ALA A 73 20.60 -16.35 11.62
C ALA A 73 21.65 -17.24 12.30
N GLU A 74 22.06 -16.90 13.53
CA GLU A 74 23.02 -17.65 14.32
C GLU A 74 22.49 -19.04 14.69
N GLU A 75 21.24 -19.14 15.17
CA GLU A 75 20.62 -20.41 15.59
C GLU A 75 20.32 -21.37 14.43
N ASN A 76 20.17 -20.86 13.21
CA ASN A 76 19.81 -21.66 12.03
C ASN A 76 20.87 -21.66 10.92
N ASN A 77 22.11 -21.27 11.20
CA ASN A 77 23.18 -21.19 10.18
C ASN A 77 22.80 -20.42 8.93
N ASN A 78 22.09 -19.29 9.08
CA ASN A 78 21.51 -18.48 8.02
C ASN A 78 20.46 -19.22 7.15
N ASP A 79 19.92 -20.35 7.59
CA ASP A 79 18.76 -20.99 6.99
C ASP A 79 17.47 -20.44 7.64
N PHE A 80 16.92 -19.41 7.03
CA PHE A 80 15.68 -18.79 7.49
C PHE A 80 14.44 -19.62 7.17
N THR A 81 14.52 -20.58 6.25
CA THR A 81 13.36 -21.39 5.83
C THR A 81 12.82 -22.22 7.00
N LYS A 82 13.73 -22.85 7.76
CA LYS A 82 13.34 -23.64 8.93
C LYS A 82 12.62 -22.80 9.98
N TYR A 83 13.18 -21.63 10.31
CA TYR A 83 12.56 -20.72 11.27
C TYR A 83 11.18 -20.22 10.80
N VAL A 84 11.12 -19.76 9.53
CA VAL A 84 9.89 -19.21 8.97
C VAL A 84 8.78 -20.25 8.90
N ASN A 85 9.11 -21.50 8.52
CA ASN A 85 8.13 -22.60 8.53
C ASN A 85 7.55 -22.80 9.93
N ALA A 86 8.40 -22.94 10.96
CA ALA A 86 7.94 -23.08 12.34
C ALA A 86 7.11 -21.88 12.81
N ALA A 87 7.56 -20.65 12.48
CA ALA A 87 6.87 -19.43 12.83
C ALA A 87 5.47 -19.35 12.19
N PHE A 88 5.35 -19.71 10.91
CA PHE A 88 4.05 -19.74 10.23
C PHE A 88 3.12 -20.81 10.78
N ASP A 89 3.65 -21.95 11.16
CA ASP A 89 2.84 -23.03 11.73
C ASP A 89 2.30 -22.68 13.14
N MET A 90 3.00 -21.83 13.88
CA MET A 90 2.63 -21.41 15.24
C MET A 90 1.81 -20.12 15.29
N SER A 91 2.05 -19.17 14.38
CA SER A 91 1.50 -17.81 14.46
C SER A 91 -0.01 -17.76 14.24
N ILE A 92 -0.69 -16.91 15.03
CA ILE A 92 -2.11 -16.61 14.84
C ILE A 92 -2.37 -15.82 13.55
N PHE A 93 -1.35 -15.16 12.99
CA PHE A 93 -1.46 -14.31 11.80
C PHE A 93 -1.36 -15.05 10.47
N THR A 94 -1.44 -16.36 10.45
CA THR A 94 -1.28 -17.15 9.22
C THR A 94 -2.58 -17.71 8.68
N SER A 95 -3.69 -17.54 9.37
CA SER A 95 -5.01 -17.89 8.84
C SER A 95 -6.10 -17.04 9.46
N LEU A 96 -7.15 -16.77 8.68
CA LEU A 96 -8.33 -16.06 9.15
C LEU A 96 -9.00 -16.82 10.32
N ASP A 97 -9.06 -18.15 10.26
CA ASP A 97 -9.68 -18.98 11.32
C ASP A 97 -8.93 -18.84 12.64
N ARG A 98 -7.60 -18.72 12.62
CA ARG A 98 -6.81 -18.46 13.84
C ARG A 98 -7.09 -17.08 14.43
N ILE A 99 -7.24 -16.06 13.60
CA ILE A 99 -7.65 -14.73 14.07
C ILE A 99 -9.04 -14.78 14.69
N LYS A 100 -10.01 -15.45 14.05
CA LYS A 100 -11.36 -15.63 14.60
C LYS A 100 -11.34 -16.38 15.93
N ALA A 101 -10.59 -17.45 16.03
CA ALA A 101 -10.42 -18.20 17.28
C ALA A 101 -9.79 -17.32 18.38
N PHE A 102 -8.81 -16.50 18.05
CA PHE A 102 -8.20 -15.56 18.98
C PHE A 102 -9.18 -14.50 19.48
N LEU A 103 -10.09 -14.01 18.63
CA LEU A 103 -11.12 -13.05 19.04
C LEU A 103 -12.12 -13.66 20.05
N VAL A 104 -12.37 -14.98 19.95
CA VAL A 104 -13.24 -15.70 20.91
C VAL A 104 -12.54 -15.90 22.26
N ILE A 105 -11.25 -16.27 22.24
CA ILE A 105 -10.45 -16.54 23.45
C ILE A 105 -9.18 -15.68 23.39
N PRO A 106 -9.30 -14.36 23.67
CA PRO A 106 -8.15 -13.47 23.58
C PRO A 106 -7.15 -13.72 24.71
N SER A 107 -5.89 -13.83 24.36
CA SER A 107 -4.80 -14.03 25.31
C SER A 107 -3.65 -13.08 25.01
N GLN A 108 -3.31 -12.24 25.99
CA GLN A 108 -2.15 -11.36 25.89
C GLN A 108 -0.84 -12.17 25.70
N GLY A 109 -0.67 -13.24 26.46
CA GLY A 109 0.50 -14.11 26.35
C GLY A 109 0.62 -14.79 25.00
N ALA A 110 -0.50 -15.19 24.38
CA ALA A 110 -0.50 -15.77 23.04
C ALA A 110 -0.06 -14.75 21.98
N LEU A 111 -0.46 -13.49 22.11
CA LEU A 111 -0.05 -12.42 21.21
C LEU A 111 1.43 -12.03 21.40
N GLU A 112 1.86 -11.86 22.66
CA GLU A 112 3.25 -11.48 23.00
C GLU A 112 4.28 -12.56 22.59
N ASN A 113 3.89 -13.84 22.65
CA ASN A 113 4.74 -14.95 22.27
C ASN A 113 4.56 -15.39 20.80
N ASP A 114 3.75 -14.67 20.02
CA ASP A 114 3.59 -14.97 18.61
C ASP A 114 4.89 -14.66 17.84
N PRO A 115 5.48 -15.66 17.15
CA PRO A 115 6.80 -15.51 16.54
C PRO A 115 6.84 -14.50 15.40
N LEU A 116 5.76 -14.35 14.61
CA LEU A 116 5.70 -13.38 13.53
C LEU A 116 5.42 -11.97 14.05
N TYR A 117 4.60 -11.86 15.11
CA TYR A 117 4.34 -10.58 15.76
C TYR A 117 5.59 -10.04 16.47
N GLY A 118 6.28 -10.91 17.23
CA GLY A 118 7.53 -10.56 17.90
C GLY A 118 8.61 -10.12 16.93
N LEU A 119 8.83 -10.87 15.85
CA LEU A 119 9.77 -10.51 14.80
C LEU A 119 9.43 -9.16 14.15
N SER A 120 8.15 -8.95 13.83
CA SER A 120 7.70 -7.69 13.22
C SER A 120 7.94 -6.49 14.14
N ASN A 121 7.64 -6.63 15.43
CA ASN A 121 7.82 -5.56 16.42
C ASN A 121 9.30 -5.23 16.65
N ASP A 122 10.17 -6.25 16.77
CA ASP A 122 11.60 -6.05 16.92
C ASP A 122 12.22 -5.35 15.70
N MET A 123 11.86 -5.78 14.50
CA MET A 123 12.31 -5.12 13.28
C MET A 123 11.85 -3.66 13.22
N VAL A 124 10.59 -3.38 13.54
CA VAL A 124 10.07 -2.00 13.55
C VAL A 124 10.77 -1.16 14.61
N ALA A 125 10.96 -1.69 15.81
CA ALA A 125 11.69 -1.00 16.88
C ALA A 125 13.13 -0.69 16.44
N HIS A 126 13.81 -1.68 15.85
CA HIS A 126 15.17 -1.52 15.35
C HIS A 126 15.27 -0.44 14.26
N PHE A 127 14.38 -0.44 13.26
CA PHE A 127 14.35 0.58 12.20
C PHE A 127 13.98 1.98 12.70
N ASN A 128 13.22 2.06 13.77
CA ASN A 128 12.87 3.35 14.40
C ASN A 128 13.95 3.87 15.35
N THR A 129 14.88 3.01 15.78
CA THR A 129 16.00 3.42 16.63
C THR A 129 17.06 4.08 15.76
N LYS A 130 17.22 5.39 15.93
CA LYS A 130 18.25 6.18 15.24
C LYS A 130 19.35 6.53 16.19
N SER A 131 20.60 6.30 15.79
CA SER A 131 21.74 6.84 16.51
C SER A 131 21.75 8.38 16.45
N GLU A 132 22.42 9.02 17.39
CA GLU A 132 22.61 10.49 17.38
C GLU A 132 23.29 10.94 16.09
N GLU A 133 24.26 10.16 15.59
CA GLU A 133 24.95 10.43 14.34
C GLU A 133 24.00 10.42 13.13
N ILE A 134 23.13 9.41 13.01
CA ILE A 134 22.12 9.34 11.94
C ILE A 134 21.13 10.51 12.06
N THR A 135 20.70 10.83 13.28
CA THR A 135 19.79 11.94 13.53
C THR A 135 20.42 13.28 13.12
N LYS A 136 21.69 13.49 13.51
CA LYS A 136 22.45 14.66 13.10
C LYS A 136 22.60 14.75 11.58
N ALA A 137 23.02 13.65 10.92
CA ALA A 137 23.18 13.61 9.46
C ALA A 137 21.87 13.89 8.73
N GLN A 138 20.73 13.40 9.21
CA GLN A 138 19.41 13.69 8.64
C GLN A 138 19.03 15.18 8.80
N ASN A 139 19.33 15.78 9.94
CA ASN A 139 19.08 17.19 10.17
C ASN A 139 19.97 18.07 9.28
N ASP A 140 21.26 17.74 9.17
CA ASP A 140 22.21 18.44 8.29
C ASP A 140 21.82 18.33 6.83
N TYR A 141 21.40 17.12 6.38
CA TYR A 141 20.84 16.90 5.05
C TYR A 141 19.61 17.77 4.79
N SER A 142 18.65 17.77 5.73
CA SER A 142 17.41 18.55 5.57
C SER A 142 17.66 20.05 5.55
N ALA A 143 18.62 20.54 6.31
CA ALA A 143 19.03 21.95 6.30
C ALA A 143 19.71 22.31 4.97
N SER A 144 20.65 21.49 4.54
CA SER A 144 21.39 21.69 3.28
C SER A 144 20.48 21.62 2.07
N PHE A 145 19.50 20.68 2.07
CA PHE A 145 18.53 20.57 0.99
C PHE A 145 17.64 21.82 0.86
N ARG A 146 17.20 22.39 2.00
CA ARG A 146 16.44 23.66 1.98
C ARG A 146 17.26 24.80 1.37
N LEU A 147 18.54 24.93 1.75
CA LEU A 147 19.43 25.95 1.18
C LEU A 147 19.65 25.73 -0.33
N LEU A 148 19.81 24.47 -0.76
CA LEU A 148 19.93 24.15 -2.18
C LEU A 148 18.67 24.58 -2.96
N VAL A 149 17.48 24.25 -2.46
CA VAL A 149 16.21 24.61 -3.11
C VAL A 149 16.05 26.15 -3.17
N GLU A 150 16.41 26.84 -2.10
CA GLU A 150 16.40 28.31 -2.06
C GLU A 150 17.37 28.91 -3.10
N GLY A 151 18.60 28.41 -3.14
CA GLY A 151 19.61 28.85 -4.13
C GLY A 151 19.19 28.58 -5.57
N LEU A 152 18.58 27.42 -5.86
CA LEU A 152 18.03 27.11 -7.18
C LEU A 152 16.89 28.07 -7.58
N ARG A 153 16.03 28.42 -6.61
CA ARG A 153 14.94 29.36 -6.85
C ARG A 153 15.45 30.78 -7.11
N GLU A 154 16.42 31.26 -6.34
CA GLU A 154 17.00 32.60 -6.49
C GLU A 154 17.84 32.71 -7.75
N SER A 155 18.63 31.70 -8.08
CA SER A 155 19.47 31.68 -9.28
C SER A 155 18.70 31.59 -10.60
N LYS A 156 17.41 31.25 -10.55
CA LYS A 156 16.54 31.04 -11.73
C LYS A 156 17.02 29.92 -12.66
N ILE A 157 17.94 29.07 -12.22
CA ILE A 157 18.42 27.90 -12.98
C ILE A 157 17.31 26.86 -13.12
N ALA A 158 16.49 26.71 -12.07
CA ALA A 158 15.36 25.80 -12.07
C ALA A 158 14.04 26.54 -11.90
N SER A 159 13.01 26.11 -12.63
CA SER A 159 11.66 26.67 -12.51
C SER A 159 10.93 26.02 -11.32
N ILE A 160 11.39 26.29 -10.11
CA ILE A 160 10.71 25.85 -8.87
C ILE A 160 9.62 26.87 -8.55
N LYS A 161 8.37 26.53 -8.79
CA LYS A 161 7.23 27.43 -8.64
C LYS A 161 6.55 27.32 -7.28
N TYR A 162 6.59 26.16 -6.64
CA TYR A 162 5.90 25.86 -5.38
C TYR A 162 6.63 24.74 -4.61
N PRO A 163 6.48 24.67 -3.30
CA PRO A 163 7.05 23.60 -2.49
C PRO A 163 6.31 22.27 -2.66
N ASP A 164 6.93 21.16 -2.25
CA ASP A 164 6.28 19.87 -2.11
C ASP A 164 5.09 19.89 -1.13
N ALA A 165 4.26 18.85 -1.19
CA ALA A 165 3.10 18.71 -0.31
C ALA A 165 3.53 18.63 1.17
N ASN A 166 2.89 19.47 1.99
CA ASN A 166 3.15 19.62 3.41
C ASN A 166 1.88 19.57 4.26
N SER A 167 0.85 18.86 3.78
CA SER A 167 -0.49 18.76 4.40
C SER A 167 -1.31 20.05 4.39
N THR A 168 -0.91 21.06 3.61
CA THR A 168 -1.75 22.24 3.34
C THR A 168 -2.56 22.04 2.07
N MET A 169 -3.68 22.76 1.97
CA MET A 169 -4.51 22.73 0.77
C MET A 169 -3.75 23.26 -0.43
N ARG A 170 -3.85 22.57 -1.57
CA ARG A 170 -3.27 22.98 -2.84
C ARG A 170 -4.30 22.85 -3.94
N LEU A 171 -4.22 23.79 -4.88
CA LEU A 171 -4.96 23.74 -6.12
C LEU A 171 -3.98 23.50 -7.27
N THR A 172 -4.18 22.43 -8.02
CA THR A 172 -3.55 22.25 -9.33
C THR A 172 -4.62 22.41 -10.42
N TYR A 173 -4.27 23.05 -11.50
CA TYR A 173 -5.18 23.24 -12.64
C TYR A 173 -4.42 23.11 -13.95
N GLY A 174 -5.15 22.74 -15.00
CA GLY A 174 -4.60 22.55 -16.33
C GLY A 174 -5.68 22.58 -17.40
N LYS A 175 -5.27 22.25 -18.61
CA LYS A 175 -6.18 22.14 -19.76
C LYS A 175 -6.34 20.68 -20.14
N VAL A 176 -7.49 20.31 -20.65
CA VAL A 176 -7.69 19.01 -21.28
C VAL A 176 -6.80 18.96 -22.53
N ARG A 177 -5.97 17.95 -22.62
CA ARG A 177 -4.96 17.78 -23.67
C ARG A 177 -5.00 16.37 -24.23
N SER A 178 -4.54 16.29 -25.47
CA SER A 178 -4.21 15.02 -26.12
C SER A 178 -2.74 14.69 -25.93
N LEU A 179 -2.40 13.40 -25.90
CA LEU A 179 -1.00 12.98 -26.04
C LEU A 179 -0.46 13.42 -27.42
N PRO A 180 0.81 13.81 -27.53
CA PRO A 180 1.42 14.08 -28.81
C PRO A 180 1.29 12.86 -29.73
N ALA A 181 0.87 13.08 -30.95
CA ALA A 181 0.88 12.04 -31.97
C ALA A 181 2.33 11.68 -32.30
N ASP A 182 2.67 10.42 -32.19
CA ASP A 182 3.94 9.87 -32.64
C ASP A 182 3.72 8.66 -33.55
N LYS A 183 4.81 8.04 -34.02
CA LYS A 183 4.72 6.86 -34.90
C LYS A 183 4.06 5.62 -34.26
N ARG A 184 3.86 5.62 -32.94
CA ARG A 184 3.30 4.53 -32.16
C ARG A 184 1.87 4.81 -31.70
N ASN A 185 1.46 6.09 -31.73
CA ASN A 185 0.23 6.55 -31.13
C ASN A 185 -0.64 7.25 -32.16
N ASP A 186 -1.82 6.69 -32.44
CA ASP A 186 -2.87 7.44 -33.11
C ASP A 186 -3.50 8.42 -32.10
N ALA A 187 -3.39 9.73 -32.36
CA ALA A 187 -3.96 10.77 -31.50
C ALA A 187 -5.46 10.61 -31.27
N LYS A 188 -6.20 9.95 -32.17
CA LYS A 188 -7.62 9.66 -32.02
C LYS A 188 -7.92 8.55 -31.02
N ILE A 189 -6.96 7.65 -30.79
CA ILE A 189 -7.16 6.48 -29.92
C ILE A 189 -6.62 6.72 -28.52
N ASN A 190 -5.61 7.59 -28.35
CA ASN A 190 -4.83 7.71 -27.11
C ASN A 190 -5.33 8.77 -26.13
N ASN A 191 -6.35 9.54 -26.48
CA ASN A 191 -6.84 10.62 -25.62
C ASN A 191 -7.94 10.19 -24.66
N TYR A 192 -8.71 9.16 -25.06
CA TYR A 192 -9.92 8.76 -24.38
C TYR A 192 -10.06 7.26 -24.31
N THR A 193 -10.67 6.79 -23.23
CA THR A 193 -11.30 5.49 -23.16
C THR A 193 -12.79 5.69 -23.41
N THR A 194 -13.41 4.86 -24.24
CA THR A 194 -14.84 4.91 -24.48
C THR A 194 -15.58 3.87 -23.63
N LEU A 195 -16.87 4.12 -23.39
CA LEU A 195 -17.72 3.14 -22.70
C LEU A 195 -17.80 1.82 -23.49
N ASP A 196 -17.80 1.85 -24.82
CA ASP A 196 -17.67 0.63 -25.64
C ASP A 196 -16.40 -0.16 -25.32
N GLY A 197 -15.28 0.54 -25.10
CA GLY A 197 -14.02 -0.07 -24.72
C GLY A 197 -14.06 -0.75 -23.34
N GLN A 198 -14.77 -0.15 -22.39
CA GLN A 198 -15.01 -0.77 -21.07
C GLN A 198 -15.91 -1.99 -21.17
N VAL A 199 -17.04 -1.87 -21.89
CA VAL A 199 -17.99 -2.98 -22.07
C VAL A 199 -17.38 -4.18 -22.79
N LYS A 200 -16.42 -3.98 -23.69
CA LYS A 200 -15.66 -5.08 -24.31
C LYS A 200 -14.84 -5.91 -23.32
N LYS A 201 -14.48 -5.33 -22.18
CA LYS A 201 -13.75 -6.00 -21.09
C LYS A 201 -14.68 -6.56 -20.01
N TYR A 202 -15.99 -6.29 -20.11
CA TYR A 202 -16.97 -6.70 -19.10
C TYR A 202 -16.89 -8.19 -18.78
N LYS A 203 -16.85 -8.50 -17.50
CA LYS A 203 -16.88 -9.87 -16.99
C LYS A 203 -17.66 -9.87 -15.68
N LYS A 204 -18.83 -10.50 -15.72
CA LYS A 204 -19.77 -10.55 -14.59
C LYS A 204 -19.10 -11.15 -13.34
N GLY A 205 -19.19 -10.44 -12.20
CA GLY A 205 -18.65 -10.86 -10.91
C GLY A 205 -17.13 -10.72 -10.77
N ASP A 206 -16.48 -10.11 -11.76
CA ASP A 206 -15.04 -9.80 -11.68
C ASP A 206 -14.82 -8.51 -10.90
N GLN A 207 -13.81 -8.48 -10.04
CA GLN A 207 -13.53 -7.34 -9.17
C GLN A 207 -13.20 -6.06 -9.94
N GLU A 208 -12.53 -6.17 -11.09
CA GLU A 208 -12.10 -5.03 -11.91
C GLU A 208 -13.01 -4.74 -13.09
N PHE A 209 -13.64 -5.77 -13.66
CA PHE A 209 -14.32 -5.69 -14.96
C PHE A 209 -15.83 -5.90 -14.88
N ASP A 210 -16.41 -6.02 -13.69
CA ASP A 210 -17.87 -6.03 -13.57
C ASP A 210 -18.44 -4.62 -13.77
N LEU A 211 -19.59 -4.54 -14.40
CA LEU A 211 -20.29 -3.29 -14.67
C LEU A 211 -21.75 -3.39 -14.25
N PRO A 212 -22.34 -2.31 -13.69
CA PRO A 212 -23.76 -2.27 -13.41
C PRO A 212 -24.61 -2.53 -14.65
N VAL A 213 -25.68 -3.30 -14.50
CA VAL A 213 -26.61 -3.67 -15.61
C VAL A 213 -27.09 -2.43 -16.37
N LYS A 214 -27.42 -1.34 -15.65
CA LYS A 214 -27.84 -0.08 -16.24
C LYS A 214 -26.81 0.52 -17.22
N VAL A 215 -25.51 0.37 -16.91
CA VAL A 215 -24.41 0.83 -17.77
C VAL A 215 -24.35 0.01 -19.06
N LEU A 216 -24.53 -1.32 -18.94
CA LEU A 216 -24.59 -2.21 -20.11
C LEU A 216 -25.77 -1.90 -21.03
N GLU A 217 -26.97 -1.67 -20.44
CA GLU A 217 -28.18 -1.30 -21.17
C GLU A 217 -28.00 0.06 -21.87
N MET A 218 -27.46 1.04 -21.18
CA MET A 218 -27.17 2.37 -21.72
C MET A 218 -26.19 2.30 -22.90
N ASN A 219 -25.14 1.48 -22.77
CA ASN A 219 -24.19 1.26 -23.86
C ASN A 219 -24.85 0.55 -25.08
N LYS A 220 -25.68 -0.45 -24.82
CA LYS A 220 -26.41 -1.18 -25.87
C LYS A 220 -27.36 -0.25 -26.62
N ALA A 221 -28.07 0.62 -25.93
CA ALA A 221 -29.01 1.58 -26.49
C ALA A 221 -28.32 2.81 -27.12
N LYS A 222 -27.02 2.99 -26.93
CA LYS A 222 -26.27 4.21 -27.29
C LYS A 222 -26.94 5.51 -26.76
N ASN A 223 -27.64 5.39 -25.65
CA ASN A 223 -28.34 6.51 -25.04
C ASN A 223 -27.46 7.20 -23.98
N TYR A 224 -26.61 8.09 -24.41
CA TYR A 224 -25.69 8.84 -23.57
C TYR A 224 -26.16 10.26 -23.26
N GLY A 225 -27.35 10.64 -23.77
CA GLY A 225 -27.94 11.98 -23.58
C GLY A 225 -26.97 13.09 -23.99
N ARG A 226 -26.85 14.10 -23.14
CA ARG A 226 -25.96 15.26 -23.39
C ARG A 226 -24.44 14.94 -23.28
N PHE A 227 -24.11 13.74 -22.86
CA PHE A 227 -22.71 13.31 -22.68
C PHE A 227 -22.17 12.55 -23.90
N ALA A 228 -22.99 12.32 -24.91
CA ALA A 228 -22.51 11.78 -26.18
C ALA A 228 -21.56 12.77 -26.85
N ASP A 229 -20.43 12.28 -27.35
CA ASP A 229 -19.54 13.08 -28.18
C ASP A 229 -20.08 13.17 -29.62
N LYS A 230 -19.46 14.01 -30.43
CA LYS A 230 -19.87 14.28 -31.81
C LYS A 230 -19.91 13.03 -32.70
N ASP A 231 -19.10 12.04 -32.40
CA ASP A 231 -19.05 10.73 -33.07
C ASP A 231 -20.05 9.72 -32.52
N GLY A 232 -20.90 10.11 -31.55
CA GLY A 232 -21.86 9.26 -30.88
C GLY A 232 -21.27 8.31 -29.84
N SER A 233 -19.97 8.42 -29.52
CA SER A 233 -19.35 7.67 -28.44
C SER A 233 -19.55 8.36 -27.08
N LEU A 234 -19.31 7.62 -25.98
CA LEU A 234 -19.18 8.20 -24.65
C LEU A 234 -17.75 8.04 -24.19
N HIS A 235 -17.06 9.16 -24.00
CA HIS A 235 -15.74 9.20 -23.40
C HIS A 235 -15.86 9.08 -21.87
N VAL A 236 -15.08 8.18 -21.26
CA VAL A 236 -15.14 7.88 -19.82
C VAL A 236 -13.92 8.36 -19.05
N ASN A 237 -12.95 8.94 -19.76
CA ASN A 237 -11.80 9.62 -19.16
C ASN A 237 -11.35 10.77 -20.07
N PHE A 238 -10.42 11.56 -19.53
CA PHE A 238 -9.72 12.61 -20.27
C PHE A 238 -8.31 12.78 -19.69
N LEU A 239 -7.43 13.43 -20.43
CA LEU A 239 -6.08 13.78 -19.98
C LEU A 239 -6.00 15.29 -19.74
N THR A 240 -5.23 15.68 -18.76
CA THR A 240 -4.95 17.08 -18.45
C THR A 240 -3.45 17.33 -18.33
N ASP A 241 -3.04 18.59 -18.50
CA ASP A 241 -1.66 19.03 -18.27
C ASP A 241 -1.45 19.63 -16.86
N ASN A 242 -2.22 19.15 -15.89
CA ASN A 242 -2.04 19.49 -14.50
C ASN A 242 -0.66 19.05 -14.00
N ASP A 243 -0.06 19.87 -13.14
CA ASP A 243 1.19 19.53 -12.46
C ASP A 243 0.89 18.72 -11.21
N ILE A 244 0.80 17.40 -11.38
CA ILE A 244 0.54 16.43 -10.32
C ILE A 244 1.47 15.23 -10.46
N THR A 245 1.84 14.66 -9.33
CA THR A 245 2.54 13.38 -9.24
C THR A 245 1.66 12.41 -8.46
N GLY A 246 1.71 11.18 -8.49
CA GLY A 246 0.83 10.19 -7.86
C GLY A 246 0.15 10.59 -6.54
N GLY A 247 -0.73 9.73 -6.03
CA GLY A 247 -1.45 9.94 -4.76
C GLY A 247 -2.79 10.68 -4.90
N ASN A 248 -3.23 10.97 -6.11
CA ASN A 248 -4.51 11.66 -6.37
C ASN A 248 -5.67 10.69 -6.70
N SER A 249 -5.45 9.39 -6.62
CA SER A 249 -6.49 8.38 -6.88
C SER A 249 -7.65 8.56 -5.91
N GLY A 250 -8.87 8.73 -6.45
CA GLY A 250 -10.07 9.00 -5.67
C GLY A 250 -10.23 10.44 -5.17
N SER A 251 -9.29 11.33 -5.46
CA SER A 251 -9.45 12.76 -5.16
C SER A 251 -10.45 13.42 -6.13
N PRO A 252 -11.24 14.40 -5.68
CA PRO A 252 -12.16 15.12 -6.55
C PRO A 252 -11.38 15.94 -7.59
N VAL A 253 -11.97 16.02 -8.77
CA VAL A 253 -11.48 16.81 -9.91
C VAL A 253 -12.30 18.10 -10.05
#